data_a4b9974d76fcc82c237d8c482e36b71a
#
_entry.id   a4b9974d76fcc82c237d8c482e36b71a
#
_cell.length_a   1.000
_cell.length_b   1.000
_cell.length_c   1.000
_cell.angle_alpha   90.00
_cell.angle_beta   90.00
_cell.angle_gamma   90.00
#
_symmetry.space_group_name_H-M   'P 1'
#
loop_
_entity.id
_entity.type
_entity.pdbx_description
1 polymer ?
#
loop_
_entity_poly.entity_id
_entity_poly.type
_entity_poly.pdbx_seq_one_letter_code
_entity_poly.pdbx_strand_id
1 'polypeptide(L)'
;MPTGSPGNRSSDSGRIRAAAGAAARRFVLVFAGTLAASWALVLALGLLTDPLASFGTGLLPPLVPNDRDFKATAYQRLLPRPEALILGSSRVMKIRPYCLQQITRVPAFNFGLNSARAEDDLAALRFAESHGPVRWILIGLDPEALHNSVKPDARLLDSRLLRSYVDPSLRLSLPHQLFSGAVAALSSETVLASFRSIYYALGGRRLEPVYEFDSTGFLTHPLLERLVREGRFDQDTAVHQSIVEYRSRYAGFTRLSPVRVAALTRLLQSAWTGGARVDVFIPPLHPALVRGMEGTTLAARTRDTEALLSGFEQQGLLHFVRLPSLASFNGDPALFFDGAHMMEANTARVLSAVYGTGCAVH
;
A
#
# COMPACT_ATOMS: atom_id res chain seq x y z
N MET A 1 -11.28 -88.14 -28.38
CA MET A 1 -11.01 -87.15 -27.35
C MET A 1 -10.14 -86.06 -27.95
N PRO A 2 -10.59 -84.78 -28.12
CA PRO A 2 -9.73 -83.73 -28.56
C PRO A 2 -9.15 -83.05 -27.32
N THR A 3 -7.85 -83.02 -27.27
CA THR A 3 -7.05 -82.26 -26.30
C THR A 3 -7.06 -80.80 -26.69
N GLY A 4 -7.83 -80.01 -25.95
CA GLY A 4 -7.82 -78.56 -26.08
C GLY A 4 -6.55 -77.97 -25.47
N SER A 5 -5.76 -77.33 -26.32
CA SER A 5 -4.56 -76.59 -25.96
C SER A 5 -4.94 -75.36 -25.09
N PRO A 6 -4.29 -75.14 -23.91
CA PRO A 6 -4.49 -73.91 -23.14
C PRO A 6 -3.64 -72.76 -23.73
N GLY A 7 -4.11 -72.19 -24.84
CA GLY A 7 -3.42 -71.13 -25.55
C GLY A 7 -3.88 -69.77 -25.13
N ASN A 8 -2.93 -68.94 -24.62
CA ASN A 8 -2.81 -67.51 -24.89
C ASN A 8 -3.66 -66.51 -24.07
N ARG A 9 -4.05 -66.76 -22.83
CA ARG A 9 -4.65 -65.73 -21.95
C ARG A 9 -3.67 -64.79 -21.28
N SER A 10 -2.38 -65.16 -21.13
CA SER A 10 -1.38 -64.39 -20.47
C SER A 10 -0.79 -63.21 -21.30
N SER A 11 -0.76 -63.37 -22.63
CA SER A 11 -0.24 -62.34 -23.55
C SER A 11 -1.22 -61.17 -23.75
N ASP A 12 -2.54 -61.41 -23.71
CA ASP A 12 -3.56 -60.36 -23.87
C ASP A 12 -3.66 -59.47 -22.62
N SER A 13 -3.55 -59.99 -21.42
CA SER A 13 -3.55 -59.20 -20.18
C SER A 13 -2.34 -58.27 -20.10
N GLY A 14 -1.18 -58.68 -20.60
CA GLY A 14 0.02 -57.85 -20.70
C GLY A 14 -0.14 -56.69 -21.69
N ARG A 15 -0.72 -56.96 -22.84
CA ARG A 15 -1.00 -55.94 -23.85
C ARG A 15 -2.04 -54.92 -23.39
N ILE A 16 -3.12 -55.37 -22.74
CA ILE A 16 -4.16 -54.47 -22.19
C ILE A 16 -3.58 -53.57 -21.10
N ARG A 17 -2.74 -54.12 -20.18
CA ARG A 17 -2.06 -53.30 -19.16
C ARG A 17 -1.07 -52.30 -19.75
N ALA A 18 -0.31 -52.68 -20.77
CA ALA A 18 0.60 -51.77 -21.46
C ALA A 18 -0.14 -50.66 -22.19
N ALA A 19 -1.24 -50.96 -22.90
CA ALA A 19 -2.09 -49.98 -23.56
C ALA A 19 -2.77 -49.02 -22.57
N ALA A 20 -3.28 -49.53 -21.44
CA ALA A 20 -3.85 -48.72 -20.37
C ALA A 20 -2.79 -47.81 -19.72
N GLY A 21 -1.57 -48.28 -19.49
CA GLY A 21 -0.46 -47.48 -19.01
C GLY A 21 -0.04 -46.37 -19.98
N ALA A 22 -0.02 -46.66 -21.29
CA ALA A 22 0.26 -45.64 -22.34
C ALA A 22 -0.84 -44.58 -22.41
N ALA A 23 -2.12 -45.00 -22.34
CA ALA A 23 -3.26 -44.08 -22.32
C ALA A 23 -3.25 -43.19 -21.07
N ALA A 24 -3.02 -43.77 -19.89
CA ALA A 24 -2.89 -43.00 -18.64
C ALA A 24 -1.74 -41.97 -18.71
N ARG A 25 -0.57 -42.39 -19.24
CA ARG A 25 0.57 -41.45 -19.42
C ARG A 25 0.23 -40.33 -20.40
N ARG A 26 -0.44 -40.60 -21.51
CA ARG A 26 -0.91 -39.58 -22.46
C ARG A 26 -1.90 -38.62 -21.79
N PHE A 27 -2.86 -39.13 -21.04
CA PHE A 27 -3.81 -38.31 -20.30
C PHE A 27 -3.10 -37.40 -19.32
N VAL A 28 -2.16 -37.90 -18.50
CA VAL A 28 -1.40 -37.08 -17.55
C VAL A 28 -0.58 -36.00 -18.27
N LEU A 29 0.07 -36.34 -19.38
CA LEU A 29 0.84 -35.36 -20.16
C LEU A 29 -0.04 -34.28 -20.79
N VAL A 30 -1.18 -34.65 -21.37
CA VAL A 30 -2.14 -33.70 -21.94
C VAL A 30 -2.72 -32.81 -20.84
N PHE A 31 -3.15 -33.43 -19.73
CA PHE A 31 -3.67 -32.67 -18.58
C PHE A 31 -2.65 -31.69 -18.01
N ALA A 32 -1.43 -32.15 -17.75
CA ALA A 32 -0.34 -31.30 -17.25
C ALA A 32 0.01 -30.18 -18.25
N GLY A 33 0.07 -30.51 -19.55
CA GLY A 33 0.33 -29.54 -20.60
C GLY A 33 -0.77 -28.47 -20.70
N THR A 34 -2.05 -28.89 -20.65
CA THR A 34 -3.19 -27.96 -20.65
C THR A 34 -3.18 -27.05 -19.42
N LEU A 35 -2.92 -27.64 -18.25
CA LEU A 35 -2.82 -26.87 -17.00
C LEU A 35 -1.68 -25.84 -17.08
N ALA A 36 -0.48 -26.27 -17.51
CA ALA A 36 0.66 -25.36 -17.66
C ALA A 36 0.39 -24.24 -18.69
N ALA A 37 -0.25 -24.54 -19.81
CA ALA A 37 -0.64 -23.55 -20.81
C ALA A 37 -1.67 -22.56 -20.26
N SER A 38 -2.66 -23.02 -19.50
CA SER A 38 -3.65 -22.16 -18.84
C SER A 38 -2.98 -21.20 -17.85
N TRP A 39 -2.06 -21.69 -17.04
CA TRP A 39 -1.30 -20.85 -16.09
C TRP A 39 -0.41 -19.85 -16.81
N ALA A 40 0.26 -20.27 -17.88
CA ALA A 40 1.08 -19.35 -18.70
C ALA A 40 0.24 -18.25 -19.33
N LEU A 41 -0.98 -18.58 -19.79
CA LEU A 41 -1.91 -17.60 -20.36
C LEU A 41 -2.37 -16.57 -19.32
N VAL A 42 -2.76 -17.02 -18.12
CA VAL A 42 -3.18 -16.13 -17.03
C VAL A 42 -2.02 -15.25 -16.56
N LEU A 43 -0.82 -15.81 -16.44
CA LEU A 43 0.40 -15.07 -16.10
C LEU A 43 0.70 -14.00 -17.17
N ALA A 44 0.66 -14.39 -18.45
CA ALA A 44 0.86 -13.46 -19.56
C ALA A 44 -0.19 -12.34 -19.55
N LEU A 45 -1.46 -12.67 -19.31
CA LEU A 45 -2.53 -11.69 -19.16
C LEU A 45 -2.21 -10.68 -18.06
N GLY A 46 -1.87 -11.14 -16.86
CA GLY A 46 -1.53 -10.28 -15.72
C GLY A 46 -0.32 -9.38 -15.99
N LEU A 47 0.73 -9.92 -16.63
CA LEU A 47 1.93 -9.16 -16.97
C LEU A 47 1.70 -8.14 -18.11
N LEU A 48 0.96 -8.50 -19.16
CA LEU A 48 0.72 -7.64 -20.30
C LEU A 48 -0.25 -6.49 -19.99
N THR A 49 -1.22 -6.72 -19.14
CA THR A 49 -2.17 -5.67 -18.73
C THR A 49 -1.64 -4.85 -17.60
N ASP A 50 -0.89 -5.46 -16.67
CA ASP A 50 -0.35 -4.86 -15.44
C ASP A 50 -1.31 -3.87 -14.75
N PRO A 51 -2.55 -4.30 -14.44
CA PRO A 51 -3.62 -3.39 -14.06
C PRO A 51 -3.39 -2.66 -12.74
N LEU A 52 -2.51 -3.21 -11.89
CA LEU A 52 -2.15 -2.66 -10.58
C LEU A 52 -0.77 -1.99 -10.57
N ALA A 53 -0.17 -1.77 -11.75
CA ALA A 53 1.19 -1.22 -11.91
C ALA A 53 2.24 -1.93 -11.03
N SER A 54 2.10 -3.25 -10.87
CA SER A 54 2.96 -4.06 -10.01
C SER A 54 4.26 -4.50 -10.69
N PHE A 55 4.25 -4.58 -12.03
CA PHE A 55 5.38 -5.13 -12.82
C PHE A 55 6.05 -4.08 -13.70
N GLY A 56 5.38 -2.98 -14.00
CA GLY A 56 5.84 -1.95 -14.93
C GLY A 56 5.93 -2.42 -16.39
N THR A 57 5.20 -3.49 -16.73
CA THR A 57 5.19 -4.13 -18.05
C THR A 57 3.92 -3.84 -18.84
N GLY A 58 2.90 -3.22 -18.24
CA GLY A 58 1.57 -3.06 -18.80
C GLY A 58 1.55 -2.33 -20.14
N LEU A 59 0.87 -2.92 -21.12
CA LEU A 59 0.55 -2.31 -22.41
C LEU A 59 -0.68 -1.40 -22.34
N LEU A 60 -1.46 -1.52 -21.26
CA LEU A 60 -2.64 -0.72 -20.98
C LEU A 60 -2.38 0.22 -19.81
N PRO A 61 -3.07 1.38 -19.74
CA PRO A 61 -3.01 2.22 -18.54
C PRO A 61 -3.43 1.45 -17.29
N PRO A 62 -2.67 1.50 -16.20
CA PRO A 62 -3.03 0.79 -14.99
C PRO A 62 -4.32 1.37 -14.39
N LEU A 63 -5.14 0.51 -13.78
CA LEU A 63 -6.33 0.91 -13.02
C LEU A 63 -5.96 1.65 -11.73
N VAL A 64 -4.84 1.21 -11.12
CA VAL A 64 -4.27 1.81 -9.92
C VAL A 64 -2.80 2.10 -10.21
N PRO A 65 -2.40 3.37 -10.31
CA PRO A 65 -0.99 3.70 -10.53
C PRO A 65 -0.12 3.28 -9.33
N ASN A 66 1.12 2.90 -9.60
CA ASN A 66 2.12 2.78 -8.52
C ASN A 66 2.41 4.17 -7.97
N ASP A 67 1.86 4.46 -6.80
CA ASP A 67 1.98 5.76 -6.15
C ASP A 67 3.44 6.12 -5.79
N ARG A 68 4.30 5.12 -5.56
CA ARG A 68 5.73 5.31 -5.28
C ARG A 68 6.44 5.97 -6.47
N ASP A 69 6.30 5.39 -7.65
CA ASP A 69 6.93 5.93 -8.86
C ASP A 69 6.25 7.21 -9.34
N PHE A 70 4.91 7.29 -9.20
CA PHE A 70 4.19 8.52 -9.54
C PHE A 70 4.68 9.70 -8.69
N LYS A 71 4.69 9.55 -7.36
CA LYS A 71 5.07 10.63 -6.44
C LYS A 71 6.56 10.98 -6.54
N ALA A 72 7.43 9.98 -6.68
CA ALA A 72 8.84 10.23 -6.92
C ALA A 72 9.06 11.03 -8.22
N THR A 73 8.36 10.66 -9.30
CA THR A 73 8.42 11.40 -10.58
C THR A 73 7.85 12.81 -10.44
N ALA A 74 6.70 12.98 -9.77
CA ALA A 74 6.11 14.29 -9.53
C ALA A 74 7.06 15.18 -8.71
N TYR A 75 7.65 14.65 -7.64
CA TYR A 75 8.62 15.36 -6.82
C TYR A 75 9.82 15.87 -7.65
N GLN A 76 10.38 15.01 -8.54
CA GLN A 76 11.50 15.38 -9.40
C GLN A 76 11.18 16.52 -10.38
N ARG A 77 9.92 16.70 -10.73
CA ARG A 77 9.49 17.73 -11.71
C ARG A 77 9.21 19.09 -11.07
N LEU A 78 9.00 19.14 -9.77
CA LEU A 78 8.68 20.40 -9.10
C LEU A 78 9.90 21.31 -9.00
N LEU A 79 9.68 22.60 -9.28
CA LEU A 79 10.65 23.67 -9.10
C LEU A 79 9.91 24.90 -8.51
N PRO A 80 10.42 25.50 -7.42
CA PRO A 80 11.57 25.03 -6.64
C PRO A 80 11.34 23.68 -5.99
N ARG A 81 12.41 22.95 -5.65
CA ARG A 81 12.30 21.67 -4.95
C ARG A 81 11.57 21.84 -3.63
N PRO A 82 10.66 20.92 -3.30
CA PRO A 82 10.03 20.92 -1.98
C PRO A 82 11.06 20.62 -0.88
N GLU A 83 11.05 21.47 0.15
CA GLU A 83 11.90 21.34 1.34
C GLU A 83 11.10 20.87 2.56
N ALA A 84 9.76 20.84 2.47
CA ALA A 84 8.87 20.26 3.45
C ALA A 84 8.19 19.02 2.89
N LEU A 85 8.19 17.92 3.65
CA LEU A 85 7.60 16.64 3.27
C LEU A 85 6.48 16.23 4.22
N ILE A 86 5.42 15.65 3.66
CA ILE A 86 4.40 14.91 4.40
C ILE A 86 4.64 13.44 4.10
N LEU A 87 4.98 12.64 5.12
CA LEU A 87 5.24 11.20 5.03
C LEU A 87 4.18 10.41 5.78
N GLY A 88 4.02 9.15 5.43
CA GLY A 88 3.07 8.23 6.06
C GLY A 88 2.23 7.48 5.04
N SER A 89 1.14 6.85 5.51
CA SER A 89 0.27 6.03 4.69
C SER A 89 -0.76 6.84 3.89
N SER A 90 -1.74 6.14 3.29
CA SER A 90 -2.91 6.77 2.64
C SER A 90 -3.67 7.74 3.56
N ARG A 91 -3.52 7.63 4.88
CA ARG A 91 -4.21 8.45 5.87
C ARG A 91 -3.72 9.91 5.92
N VAL A 92 -2.52 10.18 5.37
CA VAL A 92 -1.98 11.54 5.25
C VAL A 92 -2.12 12.12 3.85
N MET A 93 -2.54 11.34 2.86
CA MET A 93 -2.59 11.78 1.46
C MET A 93 -3.56 12.95 1.22
N LYS A 94 -4.54 13.13 2.11
CA LYS A 94 -5.48 14.28 2.10
C LYS A 94 -4.97 15.50 2.87
N ILE A 95 -3.75 15.46 3.40
CA ILE A 95 -3.11 16.66 3.94
C ILE A 95 -2.61 17.49 2.77
N ARG A 96 -3.15 18.70 2.62
CA ARG A 96 -2.81 19.59 1.50
C ARG A 96 -1.41 20.20 1.68
N PRO A 97 -0.47 19.98 0.75
CA PRO A 97 0.89 20.53 0.83
C PRO A 97 0.91 22.06 0.95
N TYR A 98 0.00 22.74 0.27
CA TYR A 98 -0.14 24.19 0.38
C TYR A 98 -0.32 24.67 1.83
N CYS A 99 -1.09 23.95 2.65
CA CYS A 99 -1.26 24.28 4.05
C CYS A 99 0.06 24.16 4.84
N LEU A 100 0.80 23.09 4.62
CA LEU A 100 2.12 22.93 5.25
C LEU A 100 3.10 24.01 4.76
N GLN A 101 3.08 24.35 3.47
CA GLN A 101 3.88 25.45 2.91
C GLN A 101 3.57 26.80 3.55
N GLN A 102 2.31 27.12 3.81
CA GLN A 102 1.95 28.36 4.50
C GLN A 102 2.52 28.43 5.93
N ILE A 103 2.54 27.29 6.62
CA ILE A 103 3.05 27.16 7.99
C ILE A 103 4.58 27.24 8.01
N THR A 104 5.24 26.48 7.16
CA THR A 104 6.71 26.30 7.18
C THR A 104 7.46 27.37 6.36
N ARG A 105 6.75 28.08 5.47
CA ARG A 105 7.30 29.07 4.52
C ARG A 105 8.28 28.49 3.50
N VAL A 106 8.27 27.16 3.31
CA VAL A 106 9.04 26.49 2.27
C VAL A 106 8.13 25.62 1.40
N PRO A 107 8.46 25.38 0.12
CA PRO A 107 7.67 24.51 -0.74
C PRO A 107 7.46 23.12 -0.12
N ALA A 108 6.24 22.62 -0.17
CA ALA A 108 5.87 21.36 0.45
C ALA A 108 5.37 20.32 -0.58
N PHE A 109 5.57 19.04 -0.26
CA PHE A 109 5.12 17.91 -1.06
C PHE A 109 4.51 16.82 -0.18
N ASN A 110 3.41 16.21 -0.64
CA ASN A 110 2.80 15.06 0.03
C ASN A 110 3.35 13.75 -0.55
N PHE A 111 4.29 13.18 0.16
CA PHE A 111 4.88 11.88 -0.17
C PHE A 111 4.19 10.70 0.57
N GLY A 112 2.99 10.90 1.10
CA GLY A 112 2.19 9.80 1.67
C GLY A 112 1.97 8.70 0.64
N LEU A 113 2.17 7.43 1.02
CA LEU A 113 2.14 6.28 0.11
C LEU A 113 1.09 5.26 0.59
N ASN A 114 0.37 4.66 -0.34
CA ASN A 114 -0.66 3.69 0.03
C ASN A 114 -0.06 2.51 0.81
N SER A 115 -0.61 2.26 2.01
CA SER A 115 -0.12 1.24 2.94
C SER A 115 1.37 1.38 3.29
N ALA A 116 1.90 2.62 3.32
CA ALA A 116 3.29 2.88 3.66
C ALA A 116 3.70 2.24 4.99
N ARG A 117 4.93 1.81 5.01
CA ARG A 117 5.62 1.31 6.19
C ARG A 117 6.82 2.18 6.47
N ALA A 118 7.45 2.01 7.63
CA ALA A 118 8.63 2.79 7.99
C ALA A 118 9.77 2.72 6.95
N GLU A 119 9.89 1.59 6.23
CA GLU A 119 10.83 1.45 5.13
C GLU A 119 10.45 2.27 3.88
N ASP A 120 9.16 2.49 3.62
CA ASP A 120 8.68 3.38 2.56
C ASP A 120 9.01 4.83 2.88
N ASP A 121 8.70 5.27 4.09
CA ASP A 121 8.97 6.64 4.56
C ASP A 121 10.47 6.95 4.53
N LEU A 122 11.32 6.01 4.97
CA LEU A 122 12.78 6.14 4.89
C LEU A 122 13.26 6.25 3.44
N ALA A 123 12.73 5.43 2.53
CA ALA A 123 13.10 5.46 1.13
C ALA A 123 12.67 6.79 0.47
N ALA A 124 11.47 7.28 0.79
CA ALA A 124 10.96 8.56 0.31
C ALA A 124 11.81 9.75 0.80
N LEU A 125 12.19 9.75 2.09
CA LEU A 125 13.08 10.78 2.64
C LEU A 125 14.44 10.78 1.94
N ARG A 126 15.11 9.64 1.86
CA ARG A 126 16.44 9.52 1.22
C ARG A 126 16.41 9.92 -0.26
N PHE A 127 15.33 9.56 -0.95
CA PHE A 127 15.10 10.00 -2.31
C PHE A 127 14.98 11.53 -2.38
N ALA A 128 14.20 12.15 -1.51
CA ALA A 128 14.06 13.60 -1.48
C ALA A 128 15.39 14.29 -1.15
N GLU A 129 16.12 13.82 -0.13
CA GLU A 129 17.45 14.32 0.28
C GLU A 129 18.47 14.24 -0.86
N SER A 130 18.39 13.22 -1.73
CA SER A 130 19.28 13.11 -2.90
C SER A 130 18.98 14.15 -4.00
N HIS A 131 17.86 14.87 -3.90
CA HIS A 131 17.45 15.90 -4.88
C HIS A 131 17.51 17.33 -4.33
N GLY A 132 17.70 17.50 -3.03
CA GLY A 132 17.81 18.81 -2.40
C GLY A 132 17.66 18.74 -0.88
N PRO A 133 17.84 19.87 -0.17
CA PRO A 133 17.71 19.90 1.27
C PRO A 133 16.26 19.66 1.69
N VAL A 134 16.06 18.85 2.71
CA VAL A 134 14.79 18.70 3.42
C VAL A 134 14.92 19.40 4.77
N ARG A 135 14.03 20.37 5.05
CA ARG A 135 14.07 21.20 6.28
C ARG A 135 12.94 20.88 7.24
N TRP A 136 11.85 20.29 6.73
CA TRP A 136 10.66 20.04 7.52
C TRP A 136 10.01 18.73 7.13
N ILE A 137 9.68 17.91 8.10
CA ILE A 137 9.04 16.62 7.88
C ILE A 137 7.84 16.50 8.82
N LEU A 138 6.65 16.31 8.26
CA LEU A 138 5.45 15.93 8.98
C LEU A 138 5.18 14.45 8.73
N ILE A 139 5.17 13.63 9.77
CA ILE A 139 4.90 12.18 9.65
C ILE A 139 3.56 11.86 10.30
N GLY A 140 2.64 11.30 9.54
CA GLY A 140 1.48 10.60 10.10
C GLY A 140 1.81 9.11 10.23
N LEU A 141 2.30 8.71 11.40
CA LEU A 141 2.77 7.35 11.63
C LEU A 141 1.63 6.46 12.09
N ASP A 142 1.15 5.59 11.22
CA ASP A 142 0.22 4.53 11.62
C ASP A 142 0.93 3.47 12.44
N PRO A 143 0.31 2.90 13.51
CA PRO A 143 0.89 1.74 14.18
C PRO A 143 1.22 0.59 13.23
N GLU A 144 0.39 0.38 12.19
CA GLU A 144 0.58 -0.62 11.15
C GLU A 144 1.86 -0.44 10.32
N ALA A 145 2.40 0.78 10.25
CA ALA A 145 3.70 1.04 9.62
C ALA A 145 4.83 0.27 10.31
N LEU A 146 4.62 -0.14 11.57
CA LEU A 146 5.56 -0.91 12.39
C LEU A 146 5.16 -2.38 12.56
N HIS A 147 4.22 -2.91 11.79
CA HIS A 147 3.67 -4.27 11.93
C HIS A 147 4.72 -5.36 11.69
N ASN A 148 4.82 -6.34 12.61
CA ASN A 148 5.87 -7.37 12.58
C ASN A 148 5.65 -8.50 11.56
N SER A 149 4.40 -8.81 11.21
CA SER A 149 4.08 -10.00 10.39
C SER A 149 3.87 -9.69 8.90
N VAL A 150 3.88 -8.43 8.50
CA VAL A 150 3.64 -8.03 7.11
C VAL A 150 4.97 -7.87 6.38
N LYS A 151 5.05 -8.41 5.16
CA LYS A 151 6.24 -8.24 4.29
C LYS A 151 6.36 -6.79 3.80
N PRO A 152 7.55 -6.33 3.39
CA PRO A 152 7.68 -5.08 2.65
C PRO A 152 6.75 -5.03 1.45
N ASP A 153 6.26 -3.85 1.10
CA ASP A 153 5.35 -3.69 -0.04
C ASP A 153 6.09 -3.98 -1.35
N ALA A 154 5.51 -4.85 -2.19
CA ALA A 154 6.10 -5.18 -3.48
C ALA A 154 6.27 -3.94 -4.37
N ARG A 155 5.33 -2.99 -4.32
CA ARG A 155 5.39 -1.74 -5.08
C ARG A 155 6.59 -0.87 -4.71
N LEU A 156 7.09 -0.95 -3.45
CA LEU A 156 8.33 -0.29 -3.04
C LEU A 156 9.55 -1.01 -3.61
N LEU A 157 9.57 -2.35 -3.51
CA LEU A 157 10.70 -3.17 -3.94
C LEU A 157 10.87 -3.15 -5.48
N ASP A 158 9.76 -3.00 -6.21
CA ASP A 158 9.71 -2.94 -7.67
C ASP A 158 9.74 -1.49 -8.21
N SER A 159 9.65 -0.48 -7.32
CA SER A 159 9.73 0.93 -7.72
C SER A 159 11.04 1.23 -8.45
N ARG A 160 10.95 1.88 -9.60
CA ARG A 160 12.13 2.25 -10.40
C ARG A 160 12.98 3.31 -9.71
N LEU A 161 12.33 4.21 -8.97
CA LEU A 161 12.97 5.37 -8.34
C LEU A 161 13.30 5.14 -6.87
N LEU A 162 12.43 4.47 -6.10
CA LEU A 162 12.61 4.35 -4.65
C LEU A 162 13.39 3.10 -4.21
N ARG A 163 13.40 2.02 -5.00
CA ARG A 163 14.05 0.75 -4.61
C ARG A 163 15.54 0.88 -4.26
N SER A 164 16.26 1.82 -4.87
CA SER A 164 17.68 2.05 -4.60
C SER A 164 17.95 2.61 -3.21
N TYR A 165 16.94 3.23 -2.59
CA TYR A 165 16.98 3.82 -1.26
C TYR A 165 16.48 2.87 -0.16
N VAL A 166 15.92 1.71 -0.54
CA VAL A 166 15.51 0.65 0.41
C VAL A 166 16.75 -0.04 0.96
N ASP A 167 16.72 -0.37 2.25
CA ASP A 167 17.78 -1.13 2.90
C ASP A 167 18.01 -2.46 2.17
N PRO A 168 19.26 -2.79 1.81
CA PRO A 168 19.57 -4.05 1.15
C PRO A 168 19.08 -5.30 1.89
N SER A 169 19.02 -5.26 3.22
CA SER A 169 18.52 -6.38 4.04
C SER A 169 17.04 -6.67 3.86
N LEU A 170 16.27 -5.70 3.36
CA LEU A 170 14.83 -5.85 3.06
C LEU A 170 14.58 -6.28 1.62
N ARG A 171 15.60 -6.23 0.76
CA ARG A 171 15.45 -6.63 -0.65
C ARG A 171 15.32 -8.14 -0.74
N LEU A 172 14.28 -8.58 -1.42
CA LEU A 172 14.11 -10.01 -1.71
C LEU A 172 15.20 -10.48 -2.68
N SER A 173 15.66 -11.73 -2.54
CA SER A 173 16.49 -12.36 -3.56
C SER A 173 15.74 -12.46 -4.89
N LEU A 174 16.46 -12.41 -6.01
CA LEU A 174 15.83 -12.47 -7.34
C LEU A 174 14.86 -13.66 -7.53
N PRO A 175 15.19 -14.90 -7.10
CA PRO A 175 14.24 -16.01 -7.18
C PRO A 175 12.95 -15.75 -6.39
N HIS A 176 13.06 -15.09 -5.23
CA HIS A 176 11.90 -14.78 -4.40
C HIS A 176 11.03 -13.67 -5.02
N GLN A 177 11.64 -12.69 -5.66
CA GLN A 177 10.92 -11.65 -6.41
C GLN A 177 10.15 -12.24 -7.58
N LEU A 178 10.78 -13.12 -8.36
CA LEU A 178 10.13 -13.80 -9.49
C LEU A 178 8.95 -14.66 -9.03
N PHE A 179 9.14 -15.42 -7.95
CA PHE A 179 8.07 -16.25 -7.39
C PHE A 179 6.91 -15.42 -6.85
N SER A 180 7.17 -14.39 -6.06
CA SER A 180 6.13 -13.51 -5.51
C SER A 180 5.41 -12.73 -6.62
N GLY A 181 6.13 -12.29 -7.64
CA GLY A 181 5.55 -11.65 -8.83
C GLY A 181 4.62 -12.59 -9.60
N ALA A 182 5.03 -13.83 -9.82
CA ALA A 182 4.19 -14.83 -10.49
C ALA A 182 2.92 -15.12 -9.67
N VAL A 183 3.02 -15.26 -8.34
CA VAL A 183 1.87 -15.46 -7.46
C VAL A 183 0.92 -14.24 -7.50
N ALA A 184 1.46 -13.03 -7.49
CA ALA A 184 0.65 -11.80 -7.60
C ALA A 184 -0.06 -11.72 -8.95
N ALA A 185 0.62 -12.02 -10.07
CA ALA A 185 0.02 -12.02 -11.41
C ALA A 185 -1.11 -13.06 -11.58
N LEU A 186 -1.02 -14.17 -10.83
CA LEU A 186 -2.02 -15.25 -10.82
C LEU A 186 -3.14 -15.03 -9.79
N SER A 187 -3.10 -13.95 -9.02
CA SER A 187 -4.15 -13.66 -8.03
C SER A 187 -5.48 -13.34 -8.71
N SER A 188 -6.59 -13.72 -8.07
CA SER A 188 -7.94 -13.41 -8.56
C SER A 188 -8.15 -11.90 -8.71
N GLU A 189 -7.55 -11.09 -7.85
CA GLU A 189 -7.59 -9.64 -7.92
C GLU A 189 -6.95 -9.13 -9.21
N THR A 190 -5.73 -9.57 -9.53
CA THR A 190 -5.04 -9.19 -10.77
C THR A 190 -5.79 -9.66 -12.00
N VAL A 191 -6.33 -10.89 -12.01
CA VAL A 191 -7.09 -11.44 -13.12
C VAL A 191 -8.35 -10.60 -13.38
N LEU A 192 -9.15 -10.32 -12.35
CA LEU A 192 -10.35 -9.48 -12.48
C LEU A 192 -10.01 -8.05 -12.92
N ALA A 193 -8.95 -7.48 -12.37
CA ALA A 193 -8.46 -6.17 -12.77
C ALA A 193 -7.98 -6.17 -14.22
N SER A 194 -7.31 -7.24 -14.70
CA SER A 194 -6.89 -7.39 -16.09
C SER A 194 -8.09 -7.38 -17.07
N PHE A 195 -9.13 -8.13 -16.76
CA PHE A 195 -10.36 -8.09 -17.58
C PHE A 195 -11.01 -6.70 -17.59
N ARG A 196 -11.02 -6.00 -16.45
CA ARG A 196 -11.50 -4.62 -16.38
C ARG A 196 -10.66 -3.70 -17.26
N SER A 197 -9.32 -3.76 -17.19
CA SER A 197 -8.43 -2.95 -18.04
C SER A 197 -8.74 -3.17 -19.53
N ILE A 198 -8.88 -4.42 -19.96
CA ILE A 198 -9.22 -4.76 -21.35
C ILE A 198 -10.61 -4.22 -21.72
N TYR A 199 -11.62 -4.42 -20.88
CA TYR A 199 -12.98 -3.94 -21.12
C TYR A 199 -13.01 -2.43 -21.37
N TYR A 200 -12.29 -1.66 -20.56
CA TYR A 200 -12.21 -0.20 -20.69
C TYR A 200 -11.40 0.22 -21.93
N ALA A 201 -10.30 -0.47 -22.22
CA ALA A 201 -9.49 -0.21 -23.40
C ALA A 201 -10.28 -0.45 -24.72
N LEU A 202 -11.06 -1.53 -24.78
CA LEU A 202 -11.89 -1.85 -25.94
C LEU A 202 -13.13 -0.97 -26.05
N GLY A 203 -13.70 -0.56 -24.93
CA GLY A 203 -14.92 0.25 -24.90
C GLY A 203 -14.71 1.75 -25.15
N GLY A 204 -13.48 2.21 -25.36
CA GLY A 204 -13.14 3.62 -25.54
C GLY A 204 -13.57 4.53 -24.37
N ARG A 205 -13.99 3.95 -23.26
CA ARG A 205 -14.39 4.67 -22.05
C ARG A 205 -13.15 5.00 -21.23
N ARG A 206 -12.92 6.27 -20.97
CA ARG A 206 -11.95 6.66 -19.92
C ARG A 206 -12.52 6.18 -18.59
N LEU A 207 -11.75 5.36 -17.89
CA LEU A 207 -12.00 5.12 -16.49
C LEU A 207 -11.98 6.46 -15.77
N GLU A 208 -13.05 6.79 -15.03
CA GLU A 208 -12.86 7.74 -13.95
C GLU A 208 -11.88 7.09 -12.97
N PRO A 209 -10.71 7.67 -12.76
CA PRO A 209 -9.75 7.08 -11.83
C PRO A 209 -10.38 7.03 -10.44
N VAL A 210 -10.16 5.92 -9.75
CA VAL A 210 -10.65 5.75 -8.38
C VAL A 210 -10.08 6.86 -7.50
N TYR A 211 -8.85 7.27 -7.79
CA TYR A 211 -8.16 8.38 -7.17
C TYR A 211 -7.12 9.00 -8.11
N GLU A 212 -6.82 10.26 -7.90
CA GLU A 212 -5.84 11.03 -8.65
C GLU A 212 -4.90 11.75 -7.67
N PHE A 213 -3.67 11.95 -8.12
CA PHE A 213 -2.71 12.80 -7.41
C PHE A 213 -2.45 14.05 -8.26
N ASP A 214 -2.44 15.21 -7.62
CA ASP A 214 -1.95 16.41 -8.27
C ASP A 214 -0.41 16.46 -8.30
N SER A 215 0.15 17.49 -8.92
CA SER A 215 1.61 17.68 -9.01
C SER A 215 2.30 17.84 -7.65
N THR A 216 1.58 18.17 -6.59
CA THR A 216 2.11 18.30 -5.22
C THR A 216 1.98 17.02 -4.41
N GLY A 217 1.47 15.93 -5.01
CA GLY A 217 1.25 14.65 -4.38
C GLY A 217 -0.04 14.58 -3.54
N PHE A 218 -0.89 15.62 -3.59
CA PHE A 218 -2.19 15.61 -2.90
C PHE A 218 -3.16 14.66 -3.60
N LEU A 219 -3.92 13.91 -2.80
CA LEU A 219 -4.88 12.92 -3.26
C LEU A 219 -6.27 13.53 -3.46
N THR A 220 -6.89 13.27 -4.62
CA THR A 220 -8.32 13.47 -4.86
C THR A 220 -9.01 12.15 -5.16
N HIS A 221 -10.26 12.03 -4.73
CA HIS A 221 -11.16 10.91 -5.04
C HIS A 221 -12.38 11.44 -5.81
N PRO A 222 -12.29 11.70 -7.12
CA PRO A 222 -13.33 12.43 -7.84
C PRO A 222 -14.73 11.83 -7.69
N LEU A 223 -14.86 10.51 -7.87
CA LEU A 223 -16.13 9.80 -7.70
C LEU A 223 -16.64 9.88 -6.25
N LEU A 224 -15.77 9.58 -5.29
CA LEU A 224 -16.15 9.52 -3.88
C LEU A 224 -16.56 10.90 -3.36
N GLU A 225 -15.79 11.94 -3.70
CA GLU A 225 -16.08 13.31 -3.33
C GLU A 225 -17.37 13.82 -3.99
N ARG A 226 -17.66 13.38 -5.22
CA ARG A 226 -18.94 13.64 -5.88
C ARG A 226 -20.10 13.00 -5.12
N LEU A 227 -19.99 11.72 -4.75
CA LEU A 227 -21.04 11.02 -3.98
C LEU A 227 -21.30 11.68 -2.61
N VAL A 228 -20.22 12.15 -1.95
CA VAL A 228 -20.34 12.91 -0.69
C VAL A 228 -21.10 14.22 -0.93
N ARG A 229 -20.74 15.01 -1.95
CA ARG A 229 -21.44 16.27 -2.28
C ARG A 229 -22.91 16.07 -2.65
N GLU A 230 -23.23 14.95 -3.30
CA GLU A 230 -24.59 14.58 -3.69
C GLU A 230 -25.42 13.97 -2.55
N GLY A 231 -24.85 13.78 -1.35
CA GLY A 231 -25.50 13.10 -0.22
C GLY A 231 -25.82 11.62 -0.48
N ARG A 232 -25.11 10.99 -1.40
CA ARG A 232 -25.30 9.59 -1.84
C ARG A 232 -24.21 8.65 -1.29
N PHE A 233 -23.29 9.16 -0.52
CA PHE A 233 -22.23 8.37 0.07
C PHE A 233 -22.71 7.69 1.36
N ASP A 234 -22.61 6.37 1.41
CA ASP A 234 -22.97 5.57 2.58
C ASP A 234 -21.72 5.37 3.47
N GLN A 235 -21.52 6.31 4.39
CA GLN A 235 -20.40 6.30 5.33
C GLN A 235 -20.49 5.13 6.31
N ASP A 236 -21.68 4.78 6.78
CA ASP A 236 -21.86 3.73 7.79
C ASP A 236 -21.41 2.37 7.24
N THR A 237 -21.80 2.05 6.01
CA THR A 237 -21.32 0.86 5.30
C THR A 237 -19.79 0.88 5.11
N ALA A 238 -19.21 2.01 4.73
CA ALA A 238 -17.77 2.13 4.55
C ALA A 238 -17.00 1.96 5.87
N VAL A 239 -17.50 2.53 6.96
CA VAL A 239 -16.93 2.36 8.30
C VAL A 239 -17.04 0.91 8.76
N HIS A 240 -18.19 0.25 8.52
CA HIS A 240 -18.36 -1.16 8.87
C HIS A 240 -17.39 -2.08 8.11
N GLN A 241 -17.20 -1.84 6.82
CA GLN A 241 -16.18 -2.56 6.02
C GLN A 241 -14.78 -2.37 6.57
N SER A 242 -14.45 -1.14 7.00
CA SER A 242 -13.16 -0.87 7.65
C SER A 242 -12.97 -1.67 8.94
N ILE A 243 -14.01 -1.86 9.76
CA ILE A 243 -13.91 -2.68 10.98
C ILE A 243 -13.53 -4.11 10.64
N VAL A 244 -14.17 -4.71 9.64
CA VAL A 244 -13.89 -6.09 9.20
C VAL A 244 -12.43 -6.21 8.71
N GLU A 245 -12.00 -5.25 7.88
CA GLU A 245 -10.66 -5.23 7.32
C GLU A 245 -9.59 -5.03 8.40
N TYR A 246 -9.78 -4.08 9.31
CA TYR A 246 -8.85 -3.79 10.39
C TYR A 246 -8.73 -4.95 11.39
N ARG A 247 -9.82 -5.63 11.70
CA ARG A 247 -9.77 -6.86 12.53
C ARG A 247 -8.87 -7.92 11.89
N SER A 248 -8.98 -8.13 10.58
CA SER A 248 -8.09 -9.04 9.85
C SER A 248 -6.63 -8.58 9.88
N ARG A 249 -6.37 -7.31 9.64
CA ARG A 249 -5.01 -6.73 9.65
C ARG A 249 -4.36 -6.84 11.02
N TYR A 250 -5.08 -6.57 12.10
CA TYR A 250 -4.55 -6.58 13.46
C TYR A 250 -4.44 -7.98 14.09
N ALA A 251 -5.05 -9.00 13.49
CA ALA A 251 -4.98 -10.38 13.99
C ALA A 251 -3.52 -10.90 14.13
N GLY A 252 -2.64 -10.51 13.20
CA GLY A 252 -1.21 -10.90 13.23
C GLY A 252 -0.27 -9.87 13.84
N PHE A 253 -0.77 -8.72 14.32
CA PHE A 253 0.05 -7.62 14.84
C PHE A 253 0.34 -7.83 16.33
N THR A 254 1.32 -8.64 16.64
CA THR A 254 1.64 -9.03 18.02
C THR A 254 2.65 -8.11 18.72
N ARG A 255 3.54 -7.45 17.97
CA ARG A 255 4.58 -6.53 18.48
C ARG A 255 5.04 -5.58 17.39
N LEU A 256 5.72 -4.49 17.75
CA LEU A 256 6.42 -3.65 16.79
C LEU A 256 7.59 -4.43 16.16
N SER A 257 7.78 -4.29 14.86
CA SER A 257 8.86 -4.93 14.12
C SER A 257 10.21 -4.26 14.42
N PRO A 258 11.21 -4.99 14.94
CA PRO A 258 12.53 -4.38 15.17
C PRO A 258 13.16 -3.79 13.92
N VAL A 259 12.93 -4.42 12.77
CA VAL A 259 13.45 -3.94 11.47
C VAL A 259 12.82 -2.60 11.08
N ARG A 260 11.51 -2.44 11.30
CA ARG A 260 10.78 -1.20 11.01
C ARG A 260 11.05 -0.10 12.02
N VAL A 261 11.21 -0.46 13.29
CA VAL A 261 11.68 0.48 14.30
C VAL A 261 13.08 0.98 13.92
N ALA A 262 13.98 0.10 13.46
CA ALA A 262 15.30 0.51 12.97
C ALA A 262 15.21 1.38 11.70
N ALA A 263 14.25 1.15 10.81
CA ALA A 263 14.03 2.00 9.63
C ALA A 263 13.57 3.40 10.06
N LEU A 264 12.60 3.49 10.97
CA LEU A 264 12.15 4.77 11.55
C LEU A 264 13.28 5.48 12.28
N THR A 265 14.09 4.77 13.08
CA THR A 265 15.26 5.35 13.76
C THR A 265 16.23 5.98 12.76
N ARG A 266 16.53 5.27 11.66
CA ARG A 266 17.42 5.80 10.59
C ARG A 266 16.82 7.01 9.88
N LEU A 267 15.51 7.02 9.67
CA LEU A 267 14.80 8.19 9.13
C LEU A 267 15.00 9.40 10.03
N LEU A 268 14.75 9.25 11.32
CA LEU A 268 14.89 10.33 12.31
C LEU A 268 16.34 10.80 12.43
N GLN A 269 17.31 9.88 12.42
CA GLN A 269 18.73 10.21 12.43
C GLN A 269 19.17 10.95 11.17
N SER A 270 18.70 10.55 9.97
CA SER A 270 18.97 11.25 8.72
C SER A 270 18.42 12.68 8.77
N ALA A 271 17.17 12.82 9.16
CA ALA A 271 16.53 14.12 9.31
C ALA A 271 17.26 15.04 10.31
N TRP A 272 17.62 14.50 11.48
CA TRP A 272 18.37 15.24 12.50
C TRP A 272 19.75 15.68 12.00
N THR A 273 20.48 14.78 11.34
CA THR A 273 21.79 15.09 10.75
C THR A 273 21.70 16.14 9.64
N GLY A 274 20.62 16.09 8.86
CA GLY A 274 20.29 17.10 7.82
C GLY A 274 19.78 18.42 8.37
N GLY A 275 19.57 18.53 9.69
CA GLY A 275 19.02 19.72 10.34
C GLY A 275 17.51 19.93 10.09
N ALA A 276 16.80 18.87 9.70
CA ALA A 276 15.36 18.93 9.48
C ALA A 276 14.58 18.86 10.80
N ARG A 277 13.55 19.69 10.92
CA ARG A 277 12.53 19.54 11.96
C ARG A 277 11.60 18.38 11.62
N VAL A 278 11.32 17.50 12.57
CA VAL A 278 10.40 16.39 12.43
C VAL A 278 9.25 16.52 13.42
N ASP A 279 8.04 16.67 12.90
CA ASP A 279 6.80 16.62 13.67
C ASP A 279 6.07 15.30 13.34
N VAL A 280 5.64 14.57 14.37
CA VAL A 280 4.99 13.26 14.21
C VAL A 280 3.65 13.25 14.93
N PHE A 281 2.65 12.66 14.33
CA PHE A 281 1.38 12.35 14.97
C PHE A 281 0.91 10.95 14.54
N ILE A 282 0.07 10.32 15.36
CA ILE A 282 -0.66 9.11 14.97
C ILE A 282 -1.98 9.57 14.36
N PRO A 283 -2.24 9.27 13.05
CA PRO A 283 -3.49 9.67 12.41
C PRO A 283 -4.70 9.15 13.17
N PRO A 284 -5.67 10.02 13.53
CA PRO A 284 -6.88 9.60 14.23
C PRO A 284 -7.76 8.65 13.41
N LEU A 285 -8.45 7.76 14.08
CA LEU A 285 -9.43 6.83 13.51
C LEU A 285 -10.86 7.32 13.80
N HIS A 286 -11.80 6.92 12.95
CA HIS A 286 -13.23 7.14 13.21
C HIS A 286 -13.67 6.45 14.51
N PRO A 287 -14.48 7.11 15.39
CA PRO A 287 -14.83 6.54 16.70
C PRO A 287 -15.51 5.17 16.61
N ALA A 288 -16.33 4.92 15.59
CA ALA A 288 -16.98 3.62 15.40
C ALA A 288 -15.96 2.53 15.05
N LEU A 289 -14.90 2.84 14.28
CA LEU A 289 -13.82 1.88 14.03
C LEU A 289 -13.10 1.57 15.35
N VAL A 290 -12.74 2.57 16.14
CA VAL A 290 -12.06 2.36 17.44
C VAL A 290 -12.90 1.43 18.34
N ARG A 291 -14.20 1.69 18.49
CA ARG A 291 -15.11 0.80 19.23
C ARG A 291 -15.19 -0.60 18.61
N GLY A 292 -15.30 -0.69 17.28
CA GLY A 292 -15.34 -1.96 16.57
C GLY A 292 -14.06 -2.80 16.70
N MET A 293 -12.96 -2.19 17.14
CA MET A 293 -11.68 -2.84 17.37
C MET A 293 -11.44 -3.23 18.84
N GLU A 294 -12.40 -3.02 19.73
CA GLU A 294 -12.31 -3.49 21.11
C GLU A 294 -12.04 -5.00 21.15
N GLY A 295 -11.19 -5.44 22.06
CA GLY A 295 -10.75 -6.82 22.18
C GLY A 295 -9.67 -7.25 21.16
N THR A 296 -9.25 -6.36 20.27
CA THR A 296 -8.12 -6.60 19.36
C THR A 296 -6.80 -6.02 19.92
N THR A 297 -5.71 -6.21 19.18
CA THR A 297 -4.40 -5.65 19.55
C THR A 297 -4.25 -4.16 19.24
N LEU A 298 -5.23 -3.50 18.60
CA LEU A 298 -5.13 -2.08 18.19
C LEU A 298 -4.68 -1.18 19.34
N ALA A 299 -5.40 -1.17 20.44
CA ALA A 299 -5.10 -0.29 21.57
C ALA A 299 -3.72 -0.57 22.17
N ALA A 300 -3.28 -1.84 22.23
CA ALA A 300 -1.96 -2.20 22.72
C ALA A 300 -0.87 -1.71 21.76
N ARG A 301 -1.04 -1.92 20.45
CA ARG A 301 -0.04 -1.47 19.43
C ARG A 301 0.03 0.04 19.32
N THR A 302 -1.09 0.73 19.49
CA THR A 302 -1.10 2.20 19.56
C THR A 302 -0.27 2.68 20.75
N ARG A 303 -0.50 2.12 21.95
CA ARG A 303 0.32 2.48 23.15
C ARG A 303 1.81 2.19 22.97
N ASP A 304 2.16 1.04 22.35
CA ASP A 304 3.56 0.72 22.07
C ASP A 304 4.20 1.74 21.11
N THR A 305 3.43 2.17 20.08
CA THR A 305 3.87 3.21 19.14
C THR A 305 4.02 4.56 19.84
N GLU A 306 3.08 4.95 20.70
CA GLU A 306 3.16 6.18 21.49
C GLU A 306 4.37 6.17 22.43
N ALA A 307 4.64 5.04 23.09
CA ALA A 307 5.81 4.88 23.96
C ALA A 307 7.12 5.01 23.17
N LEU A 308 7.19 4.40 21.99
CA LEU A 308 8.34 4.52 21.07
C LEU A 308 8.56 5.98 20.64
N LEU A 309 7.50 6.66 20.19
CA LEU A 309 7.58 8.07 19.77
C LEU A 309 7.97 8.99 20.93
N SER A 310 7.43 8.75 22.11
CA SER A 310 7.82 9.51 23.33
C SER A 310 9.30 9.31 23.68
N GLY A 311 9.84 8.10 23.47
CA GLY A 311 11.26 7.84 23.63
C GLY A 311 12.14 8.61 22.63
N PHE A 312 11.72 8.73 21.38
CA PHE A 312 12.42 9.55 20.38
C PHE A 312 12.29 11.05 20.66
N GLU A 313 11.14 11.51 21.16
CA GLU A 313 10.93 12.89 21.58
C GLU A 313 11.87 13.28 22.72
N GLN A 314 12.04 12.41 23.74
CA GLN A 314 12.99 12.61 24.83
C GLN A 314 14.44 12.68 24.37
N GLN A 315 14.78 12.02 23.26
CA GLN A 315 16.09 12.10 22.61
C GLN A 315 16.26 13.35 21.73
N GLY A 316 15.23 14.18 21.59
CA GLY A 316 15.24 15.38 20.75
C GLY A 316 15.21 15.09 19.24
N LEU A 317 14.85 13.88 18.81
CA LEU A 317 14.84 13.48 17.41
C LEU A 317 13.56 13.90 16.66
N LEU A 318 12.48 14.16 17.38
CA LEU A 318 11.18 14.56 16.84
C LEU A 318 10.38 15.35 17.89
N HIS A 319 9.30 15.97 17.43
CA HIS A 319 8.21 16.48 18.26
C HIS A 319 6.96 15.63 18.05
N PHE A 320 6.46 15.00 19.12
CA PHE A 320 5.30 14.10 19.06
C PHE A 320 4.02 14.80 19.48
N VAL A 321 3.12 15.02 18.52
CA VAL A 321 1.82 15.63 18.77
C VAL A 321 0.78 14.54 19.03
N ARG A 322 0.26 14.54 20.24
CA ARG A 322 -0.72 13.55 20.69
C ARG A 322 -2.13 13.97 20.33
N LEU A 323 -2.80 13.15 19.53
CA LEU A 323 -4.20 13.34 19.11
C LEU A 323 -5.05 12.15 19.58
N PRO A 324 -5.33 12.04 20.88
CA PRO A 324 -5.93 10.84 21.47
C PRO A 324 -7.41 10.65 21.09
N SER A 325 -8.07 11.68 20.60
CA SER A 325 -9.47 11.64 20.17
C SER A 325 -9.77 12.72 19.13
N LEU A 326 -10.95 12.66 18.51
CA LEU A 326 -11.40 13.71 17.61
C LEU A 326 -11.49 15.08 18.31
N ALA A 327 -11.86 15.10 19.59
CA ALA A 327 -11.94 16.35 20.35
C ALA A 327 -10.59 17.07 20.47
N SER A 328 -9.47 16.35 20.45
CA SER A 328 -8.12 16.95 20.55
C SER A 328 -7.74 17.84 19.37
N PHE A 329 -8.44 17.75 18.25
CA PHE A 329 -8.24 18.60 17.07
C PHE A 329 -9.56 19.16 16.50
N ASN A 330 -10.64 19.20 17.28
CA ASN A 330 -11.98 19.59 16.84
C ASN A 330 -12.46 18.77 15.62
N GLY A 331 -12.09 17.48 15.58
CA GLY A 331 -12.44 16.58 14.48
C GLY A 331 -13.92 16.22 14.46
N ASP A 332 -14.44 15.97 13.28
CA ASP A 332 -15.83 15.61 13.03
C ASP A 332 -15.91 14.20 12.45
N PRO A 333 -16.64 13.24 13.06
CA PRO A 333 -16.77 11.91 12.50
C PRO A 333 -17.45 11.88 11.13
N ALA A 334 -18.31 12.84 10.79
CA ALA A 334 -18.90 12.94 9.47
C ALA A 334 -17.88 13.31 8.36
N LEU A 335 -16.71 13.78 8.74
CA LEU A 335 -15.62 14.14 7.82
C LEU A 335 -14.58 13.01 7.67
N PHE A 336 -15.07 11.79 7.56
CA PHE A 336 -14.30 10.61 7.18
C PHE A 336 -14.93 9.94 5.95
N PHE A 337 -14.11 9.40 5.07
CA PHE A 337 -14.60 8.55 3.98
C PHE A 337 -14.94 7.13 4.46
N ASP A 338 -14.23 6.66 5.47
CA ASP A 338 -14.40 5.32 6.06
C ASP A 338 -13.90 5.33 7.51
N GLY A 339 -13.57 4.17 8.07
CA GLY A 339 -13.07 4.09 9.44
C GLY A 339 -11.70 4.71 9.68
N ALA A 340 -10.91 4.98 8.65
CA ALA A 340 -9.51 5.37 8.78
C ALA A 340 -9.12 6.64 7.99
N HIS A 341 -9.80 6.94 6.89
CA HIS A 341 -9.41 7.99 5.98
C HIS A 341 -10.22 9.27 6.20
N MET A 342 -9.55 10.30 6.72
CA MET A 342 -10.13 11.62 6.92
C MET A 342 -10.34 12.34 5.57
N MET A 343 -11.43 13.10 5.47
CA MET A 343 -11.62 14.10 4.43
C MET A 343 -10.71 15.31 4.68
N GLU A 344 -10.51 16.12 3.67
CA GLU A 344 -9.60 17.27 3.70
C GLU A 344 -9.86 18.21 4.89
N ALA A 345 -11.12 18.47 5.22
CA ALA A 345 -11.48 19.35 6.34
C ALA A 345 -10.97 18.83 7.69
N ASN A 346 -11.03 17.52 7.96
CA ASN A 346 -10.46 16.96 9.18
C ASN A 346 -8.93 17.00 9.15
N THR A 347 -8.27 16.77 7.99
CA THR A 347 -6.81 16.85 7.92
C THR A 347 -6.31 18.29 8.12
N ALA A 348 -7.06 19.32 7.70
CA ALA A 348 -6.75 20.72 7.99
C ALA A 348 -6.84 21.02 9.50
N ARG A 349 -7.83 20.44 10.20
CA ARG A 349 -7.96 20.57 11.65
C ARG A 349 -6.79 19.87 12.39
N VAL A 350 -6.34 18.72 11.89
CA VAL A 350 -5.12 18.06 12.39
C VAL A 350 -3.91 18.99 12.27
N LEU A 351 -3.70 19.61 11.09
CA LEU A 351 -2.60 20.58 10.93
C LEU A 351 -2.72 21.76 11.89
N SER A 352 -3.94 22.25 12.13
CA SER A 352 -4.18 23.33 13.10
C SER A 352 -3.80 22.91 14.52
N ALA A 353 -4.10 21.65 14.90
CA ALA A 353 -3.72 21.13 16.21
C ALA A 353 -2.20 20.88 16.33
N VAL A 354 -1.54 20.48 15.24
CA VAL A 354 -0.07 20.26 15.23
C VAL A 354 0.69 21.58 15.33
N TYR A 355 0.23 22.63 14.66
CA TYR A 355 1.01 23.87 14.49
C TYR A 355 0.41 25.11 15.14
N GLY A 356 -0.76 25.00 15.74
CA GLY A 356 -1.45 26.13 16.36
C GLY A 356 -2.01 27.17 15.36
N THR A 357 -1.92 26.89 14.05
CA THR A 357 -2.36 27.80 12.99
C THR A 357 -3.22 27.04 11.99
N GLY A 358 -4.39 27.62 11.65
CA GLY A 358 -5.29 27.03 10.66
C GLY A 358 -4.86 27.30 9.22
N CYS A 359 -5.20 26.36 8.33
CA CYS A 359 -5.20 26.59 6.89
C CYS A 359 -6.66 26.68 6.44
N ALA A 360 -7.04 27.76 5.76
CA ALA A 360 -8.35 27.83 5.12
C ALA A 360 -8.39 26.86 3.94
N VAL A 361 -9.24 25.86 4.05
CA VAL A 361 -9.59 24.96 2.94
C VAL A 361 -10.76 25.63 2.21
N HIS A 362 -10.56 26.03 0.96
CA HIS A 362 -11.56 26.65 0.10
C HIS A 362 -12.31 25.63 -0.75
#